data_72692e446aecb1d2787cdac3beb788c2
#
_entry.id   72692e446aecb1d2787cdac3beb788c2
#
_cell.length_a   1.000
_cell.length_b   1.000
_cell.length_c   1.000
_cell.angle_alpha   90.00
_cell.angle_beta   90.00
_cell.angle_gamma   90.00
#
_symmetry.space_group_name_H-M   'P 1'
#
loop_
_entity.id
_entity.type
_entity.pdbx_description
1 polymer ?
#
loop_
_entity_poly.entity_id
_entity_poly.type
_entity_poly.pdbx_seq_one_letter_code
_entity_poly.pdbx_strand_id
1 'polypeptide(L)'
;QAIGGVIKYIKLGNLTEAVITVPSIDRQKEIVEVLKKVGNILENYSKKLCQLDVLIKARFVEMFGDVKDNPHNYEIFLIKTLLKSCEAGWSANGTQREKKDNEIAVLKVSSVTKGYFIPEECKVLDDQANIKKYVTPEKGDLIFSRANTREMVGATAVIMEDYPLLILPDKLWKIKFKSSVNVFYMKYVLSSKSIRNEFSAASTGTSGSMYNVSMDKFKSIKIPVAPIELQTQFADFVRAVDKSKVITITTLKKLTFIRNICYNNSKDF
;
A
#
# COMPACT_ATOMS: atom_id res chain seq x y z
N GLN A 1 -23.31 -0.20 29.15
CA GLN A 1 -22.10 0.61 29.34
C GLN A 1 -20.93 -0.29 29.71
N ALA A 2 -19.79 -0.16 29.03
CA ALA A 2 -18.59 -0.93 29.35
C ALA A 2 -17.86 -0.29 30.53
N ILE A 3 -17.38 -1.11 31.46
CA ILE A 3 -16.70 -0.72 32.70
C ILE A 3 -15.27 -1.26 32.65
N GLY A 4 -14.31 -0.53 33.21
CA GLY A 4 -12.91 -0.95 33.34
C GLY A 4 -11.92 0.08 32.80
N GLY A 5 -10.70 0.15 33.37
CA GLY A 5 -9.65 1.09 32.98
C GLY A 5 -8.85 0.61 31.75
N VAL A 6 -8.06 -0.45 31.90
CA VAL A 6 -7.20 -0.99 30.85
C VAL A 6 -7.95 -1.97 29.93
N ILE A 7 -8.79 -2.83 30.53
CA ILE A 7 -9.66 -3.76 29.77
C ILE A 7 -11.11 -3.39 30.05
N LYS A 8 -11.84 -3.04 28.99
CA LYS A 8 -13.28 -2.74 29.08
C LYS A 8 -14.07 -4.05 29.01
N TYR A 9 -14.99 -4.25 29.95
CA TYR A 9 -15.89 -5.40 29.98
C TYR A 9 -17.34 -4.96 30.21
N ILE A 10 -18.29 -5.81 29.83
CA ILE A 10 -19.73 -5.62 30.06
C ILE A 10 -20.15 -6.66 31.11
N LYS A 11 -20.79 -6.21 32.19
CA LYS A 11 -21.37 -7.11 33.17
C LYS A 11 -22.55 -7.87 32.58
N LEU A 12 -22.74 -9.12 32.98
CA LEU A 12 -23.85 -9.95 32.49
C LEU A 12 -25.20 -9.29 32.70
N GLY A 13 -25.43 -8.66 33.88
CA GLY A 13 -26.67 -7.94 34.16
C GLY A 13 -26.95 -6.80 33.15
N ASN A 14 -25.94 -6.04 32.79
CA ASN A 14 -26.11 -4.98 31.77
C ASN A 14 -26.46 -5.53 30.38
N LEU A 15 -26.08 -6.77 30.10
CA LEU A 15 -26.40 -7.43 28.84
C LEU A 15 -27.84 -7.99 28.88
N THR A 16 -28.25 -8.59 30.00
CA THR A 16 -29.61 -9.18 30.15
C THR A 16 -30.71 -8.14 30.31
N GLU A 17 -30.37 -6.94 30.79
CA GLU A 17 -31.30 -5.81 30.94
C GLU A 17 -31.35 -4.92 29.68
N ALA A 18 -30.54 -5.19 28.67
CA ALA A 18 -30.53 -4.41 27.45
C ALA A 18 -31.82 -4.64 26.68
N VAL A 19 -32.57 -3.56 26.47
CA VAL A 19 -33.78 -3.56 25.62
C VAL A 19 -33.36 -3.33 24.16
N ILE A 20 -33.79 -4.22 23.26
CA ILE A 20 -33.57 -4.11 21.82
C ILE A 20 -34.89 -4.13 21.10
N THR A 21 -35.03 -3.32 20.07
CA THR A 21 -36.19 -3.36 19.17
C THR A 21 -35.97 -4.48 18.14
N VAL A 22 -36.95 -5.39 18.04
CA VAL A 22 -36.88 -6.52 17.10
C VAL A 22 -37.95 -6.32 16.04
N PRO A 23 -37.60 -6.13 14.75
CA PRO A 23 -38.55 -6.06 13.67
C PRO A 23 -39.35 -7.37 13.51
N SER A 24 -40.48 -7.31 12.79
CA SER A 24 -41.24 -8.51 12.42
C SER A 24 -40.39 -9.53 11.65
N ILE A 25 -40.69 -10.81 11.75
CA ILE A 25 -39.93 -11.88 11.08
C ILE A 25 -39.79 -11.63 9.57
N ASP A 26 -40.86 -11.15 8.93
CA ASP A 26 -40.81 -10.89 7.49
C ASP A 26 -39.88 -9.71 7.18
N ARG A 27 -39.89 -8.67 8.00
CA ARG A 27 -38.96 -7.55 7.87
C ARG A 27 -37.51 -7.96 8.11
N GLN A 28 -37.27 -8.86 9.06
CA GLN A 28 -35.94 -9.44 9.30
C GLN A 28 -35.45 -10.19 8.05
N LYS A 29 -36.31 -11.00 7.40
CA LYS A 29 -35.96 -11.72 6.15
C LYS A 29 -35.58 -10.76 5.03
N GLU A 30 -36.39 -9.70 4.81
CA GLU A 30 -36.09 -8.67 3.81
C GLU A 30 -34.72 -8.01 4.06
N ILE A 31 -34.43 -7.59 5.29
CA ILE A 31 -33.17 -6.98 5.68
C ILE A 31 -32.01 -7.95 5.41
N VAL A 32 -32.14 -9.21 5.82
CA VAL A 32 -31.11 -10.24 5.60
C VAL A 32 -30.85 -10.46 4.10
N GLU A 33 -31.88 -10.50 3.27
CA GLU A 33 -31.70 -10.64 1.83
C GLU A 33 -30.96 -9.45 1.20
N VAL A 34 -31.31 -8.22 1.58
CA VAL A 34 -30.61 -7.03 1.11
C VAL A 34 -29.15 -7.03 1.55
N LEU A 35 -28.87 -7.32 2.83
CA LEU A 35 -27.52 -7.38 3.36
C LEU A 35 -26.68 -8.46 2.69
N LYS A 36 -27.25 -9.64 2.40
CA LYS A 36 -26.59 -10.71 1.63
C LYS A 36 -26.24 -10.26 0.22
N LYS A 37 -27.17 -9.63 -0.49
CA LYS A 37 -26.90 -9.08 -1.85
C LYS A 37 -25.77 -8.07 -1.84
N VAL A 38 -25.80 -7.12 -0.92
CA VAL A 38 -24.73 -6.11 -0.76
C VAL A 38 -23.40 -6.78 -0.38
N GLY A 39 -23.42 -7.76 0.52
CA GLY A 39 -22.24 -8.53 0.90
C GLY A 39 -21.59 -9.24 -0.29
N ASN A 40 -22.37 -9.92 -1.11
CA ASN A 40 -21.91 -10.60 -2.32
C ASN A 40 -21.30 -9.61 -3.35
N ILE A 41 -21.91 -8.45 -3.51
CA ILE A 41 -21.37 -7.39 -4.40
C ILE A 41 -20.01 -6.91 -3.87
N LEU A 42 -19.88 -6.60 -2.59
CA LEU A 42 -18.64 -6.17 -1.97
C LEU A 42 -17.53 -7.23 -2.13
N GLU A 43 -17.86 -8.50 -1.92
CA GLU A 43 -16.92 -9.61 -2.13
C GLU A 43 -16.46 -9.71 -3.59
N ASN A 44 -17.39 -9.60 -4.54
CA ASN A 44 -17.05 -9.66 -5.97
C ASN A 44 -16.15 -8.50 -6.39
N TYR A 45 -16.37 -7.28 -5.91
CA TYR A 45 -15.48 -6.15 -6.18
C TYR A 45 -14.10 -6.33 -5.55
N SER A 46 -14.03 -6.92 -4.34
CA SER A 46 -12.76 -7.26 -3.69
C SER A 46 -11.97 -8.32 -4.49
N LYS A 47 -12.66 -9.36 -4.97
CA LYS A 47 -12.08 -10.37 -5.87
C LYS A 47 -11.57 -9.75 -7.17
N LYS A 48 -12.35 -8.83 -7.76
CA LYS A 48 -11.95 -8.11 -8.97
C LYS A 48 -10.67 -7.31 -8.78
N LEU A 49 -10.50 -6.61 -7.66
CA LEU A 49 -9.24 -5.91 -7.35
C LEU A 49 -8.05 -6.86 -7.30
N CYS A 50 -8.18 -7.99 -6.62
CA CYS A 50 -7.15 -9.02 -6.57
C CYS A 50 -6.81 -9.57 -7.97
N GLN A 51 -7.82 -9.84 -8.80
CA GLN A 51 -7.63 -10.31 -10.18
C GLN A 51 -6.91 -9.28 -11.06
N LEU A 52 -7.18 -7.97 -10.89
CA LEU A 52 -6.46 -6.91 -11.60
C LEU A 52 -4.98 -6.86 -11.21
N ASP A 53 -4.64 -7.12 -9.93
CA ASP A 53 -3.24 -7.23 -9.50
C ASP A 53 -2.54 -8.46 -10.10
N VAL A 54 -3.24 -9.60 -10.14
CA VAL A 54 -2.73 -10.82 -10.78
C VAL A 54 -2.53 -10.59 -12.28
N LEU A 55 -3.46 -9.92 -12.95
CA LEU A 55 -3.38 -9.62 -14.38
C LEU A 55 -2.13 -8.80 -14.73
N ILE A 56 -1.80 -7.77 -13.94
CA ILE A 56 -0.58 -6.98 -14.19
C ILE A 56 0.67 -7.83 -14.00
N LYS A 57 0.71 -8.66 -12.96
CA LYS A 57 1.85 -9.57 -12.73
C LYS A 57 2.01 -10.60 -13.85
N ALA A 58 0.91 -11.17 -14.32
CA ALA A 58 0.92 -12.11 -15.44
C ALA A 58 1.41 -11.43 -16.73
N ARG A 59 0.96 -10.21 -17.01
CA ARG A 59 1.43 -9.43 -18.16
C ARG A 59 2.91 -9.09 -18.07
N PHE A 60 3.41 -8.79 -16.86
CA PHE A 60 4.85 -8.57 -16.65
C PHE A 60 5.66 -9.82 -17.01
N VAL A 61 5.26 -10.98 -16.51
CA VAL A 61 5.94 -12.25 -16.78
C VAL A 61 5.84 -12.64 -18.26
N GLU A 62 4.69 -12.41 -18.90
CA GLU A 62 4.51 -12.64 -20.33
C GLU A 62 5.46 -11.79 -21.19
N MET A 63 5.63 -10.50 -20.85
CA MET A 63 6.45 -9.59 -21.62
C MET A 63 7.95 -9.71 -21.34
N PHE A 64 8.35 -10.04 -20.11
CA PHE A 64 9.74 -9.94 -19.66
C PHE A 64 10.31 -11.24 -19.10
N GLY A 65 9.47 -12.24 -18.83
CA GLY A 65 9.88 -13.46 -18.14
C GLY A 65 10.14 -13.26 -16.65
N ASP A 66 10.71 -14.28 -16.00
CA ASP A 66 11.23 -14.12 -14.63
C ASP A 66 12.49 -13.28 -14.64
N VAL A 67 12.58 -12.34 -13.71
CA VAL A 67 13.71 -11.38 -13.61
C VAL A 67 15.05 -12.09 -13.39
N LYS A 68 15.06 -13.20 -12.65
CA LYS A 68 16.27 -13.97 -12.37
C LYS A 68 16.75 -14.76 -13.59
N ASP A 69 15.81 -15.38 -14.29
CA ASP A 69 16.12 -16.26 -15.39
C ASP A 69 16.49 -15.48 -16.67
N ASN A 70 16.01 -14.22 -16.77
CA ASN A 70 16.27 -13.34 -17.92
C ASN A 70 16.15 -14.05 -19.27
N PRO A 71 15.01 -14.67 -19.61
CA PRO A 71 14.89 -15.55 -20.77
C PRO A 71 15.08 -14.82 -22.11
N HIS A 72 14.96 -13.50 -22.11
CA HIS A 72 15.19 -12.66 -23.30
C HIS A 72 16.61 -12.15 -23.42
N ASN A 73 17.53 -12.54 -22.50
CA ASN A 73 18.93 -12.11 -22.48
C ASN A 73 19.11 -10.58 -22.49
N TYR A 74 18.24 -9.86 -21.77
CA TYR A 74 18.39 -8.41 -21.61
C TYR A 74 19.70 -8.08 -20.90
N GLU A 75 20.28 -6.92 -21.23
CA GLU A 75 21.50 -6.44 -20.58
C GLU A 75 21.30 -6.23 -19.08
N ILE A 76 22.29 -6.65 -18.30
CA ILE A 76 22.23 -6.63 -16.83
C ILE A 76 22.92 -5.39 -16.30
N PHE A 77 22.21 -4.62 -15.49
CA PHE A 77 22.72 -3.40 -14.87
C PHE A 77 22.71 -3.51 -13.33
N LEU A 78 23.65 -2.84 -12.71
CA LEU A 78 23.56 -2.56 -11.28
C LEU A 78 22.49 -1.50 -11.04
N ILE A 79 21.65 -1.65 -10.02
CA ILE A 79 20.62 -0.65 -9.69
C ILE A 79 21.22 0.75 -9.59
N LYS A 80 22.42 0.90 -8.99
CA LYS A 80 23.09 2.20 -8.87
C LYS A 80 23.28 2.96 -10.19
N THR A 81 23.47 2.25 -11.29
CA THR A 81 23.70 2.88 -12.61
C THR A 81 22.41 3.44 -13.23
N LEU A 82 21.25 2.97 -12.76
CA LEU A 82 19.92 3.35 -13.23
C LEU A 82 19.29 4.47 -12.40
N LEU A 83 19.86 4.78 -11.25
CA LEU A 83 19.34 5.81 -10.34
C LEU A 83 19.71 7.22 -10.82
N LYS A 84 18.74 8.14 -10.76
CA LYS A 84 18.95 9.58 -10.77
C LYS A 84 19.20 10.09 -9.35
N SER A 85 18.39 9.65 -8.38
CA SER A 85 18.59 9.89 -6.96
C SER A 85 17.98 8.76 -6.11
N CYS A 86 18.49 8.61 -4.88
CA CYS A 86 17.94 7.72 -3.87
C CYS A 86 18.15 8.37 -2.51
N GLU A 87 17.05 8.80 -1.87
CA GLU A 87 17.08 9.59 -0.66
C GLU A 87 16.29 8.91 0.45
N ALA A 88 16.87 8.83 1.64
CA ALA A 88 16.16 8.40 2.84
C ALA A 88 15.43 9.58 3.47
N GLY A 89 14.23 9.33 3.99
CA GLY A 89 13.52 10.29 4.81
C GLY A 89 14.16 10.50 6.19
N TRP A 90 13.40 11.00 7.12
CA TRP A 90 13.83 11.32 8.48
C TRP A 90 12.87 10.74 9.51
N SER A 91 13.41 10.11 10.57
CA SER A 91 12.64 9.63 11.72
C SER A 91 12.08 10.79 12.52
N ALA A 92 10.79 11.03 12.37
CA ALA A 92 10.04 12.04 13.09
C ALA A 92 9.00 11.39 14.02
N ASN A 93 8.76 12.02 15.16
CA ASN A 93 7.66 11.64 16.04
C ASN A 93 6.35 12.24 15.51
N GLY A 94 5.27 11.51 15.72
CA GLY A 94 3.95 11.95 15.27
C GLY A 94 2.82 11.19 15.91
N THR A 95 1.70 11.86 16.09
CA THR A 95 0.48 11.32 16.71
C THR A 95 -0.49 10.81 15.64
N GLN A 96 -1.05 9.62 15.90
CA GLN A 96 -2.07 9.02 15.04
C GLN A 96 -3.40 9.72 15.28
N ARG A 97 -3.72 10.67 14.43
CA ARG A 97 -4.99 11.41 14.40
C ARG A 97 -5.30 11.88 12.99
N GLU A 98 -6.48 12.37 12.77
CA GLU A 98 -6.86 13.01 11.51
C GLU A 98 -5.99 14.24 11.24
N LYS A 99 -5.48 14.31 10.00
CA LYS A 99 -4.62 15.41 9.53
C LYS A 99 -5.51 16.56 9.05
N LYS A 100 -5.23 17.77 9.53
CA LYS A 100 -5.82 19.00 9.02
C LYS A 100 -5.11 19.46 7.74
N ASP A 101 -5.75 20.32 6.95
CA ASP A 101 -5.31 20.67 5.60
C ASP A 101 -3.86 21.19 5.51
N ASN A 102 -3.42 22.00 6.47
CA ASN A 102 -2.09 22.64 6.46
C ASN A 102 -1.05 21.93 7.34
N GLU A 103 -1.36 20.78 7.92
CA GLU A 103 -0.43 20.07 8.78
C GLU A 103 0.48 19.14 7.97
N ILE A 104 1.74 19.07 8.38
CA ILE A 104 2.70 18.11 7.84
C ILE A 104 2.58 16.81 8.61
N ALA A 105 2.58 15.70 7.88
CA ALA A 105 2.53 14.38 8.48
C ALA A 105 3.68 13.50 7.97
N VAL A 106 4.17 12.61 8.83
CA VAL A 106 5.16 11.59 8.47
C VAL A 106 4.45 10.30 8.06
N LEU A 107 4.83 9.76 6.91
CA LEU A 107 4.30 8.50 6.40
C LEU A 107 4.70 7.33 7.31
N LYS A 108 3.81 6.36 7.44
CA LYS A 108 4.12 5.05 8.03
C LYS A 108 4.68 4.12 6.94
N VAL A 109 5.44 3.10 7.35
CA VAL A 109 5.91 2.07 6.42
C VAL A 109 4.75 1.35 5.73
N SER A 110 3.59 1.24 6.39
CA SER A 110 2.35 0.67 5.85
C SER A 110 1.82 1.41 4.62
N SER A 111 2.24 2.65 4.39
CA SER A 111 1.81 3.44 3.21
C SER A 111 2.20 2.82 1.86
N VAL A 112 3.13 1.86 1.83
CA VAL A 112 3.60 1.21 0.60
C VAL A 112 3.52 -0.33 0.61
N THR A 113 3.14 -0.94 1.73
CA THR A 113 3.21 -2.40 1.89
C THR A 113 2.24 -3.18 1.03
N LYS A 114 1.14 -2.57 0.62
CA LYS A 114 0.14 -3.18 -0.28
C LYS A 114 0.53 -3.12 -1.76
N GLY A 115 1.73 -2.58 -2.10
CA GLY A 115 2.18 -2.43 -3.48
C GLY A 115 1.56 -1.24 -4.23
N TYR A 116 0.81 -0.40 -3.55
CA TYR A 116 0.33 0.91 -4.00
C TYR A 116 0.46 1.92 -2.86
N PHE A 117 0.45 3.19 -3.20
CA PHE A 117 0.62 4.26 -2.22
C PHE A 117 -0.69 4.58 -1.51
N ILE A 118 -0.62 4.72 -0.17
CA ILE A 118 -1.75 5.05 0.70
C ILE A 118 -1.36 6.30 1.52
N PRO A 119 -1.73 7.51 1.07
CA PRO A 119 -1.35 8.76 1.74
C PRO A 119 -1.93 8.90 3.15
N GLU A 120 -3.07 8.26 3.43
CA GLU A 120 -3.73 8.27 4.74
C GLU A 120 -2.95 7.47 5.80
N GLU A 121 -2.04 6.59 5.38
CA GLU A 121 -1.14 5.85 6.27
C GLU A 121 0.01 6.75 6.75
N CYS A 122 -0.33 7.75 7.57
CA CYS A 122 0.58 8.75 8.11
C CYS A 122 0.28 9.05 9.58
N LYS A 123 1.15 9.81 10.22
CA LYS A 123 0.99 10.38 11.56
C LYS A 123 1.26 11.86 11.47
N VAL A 124 0.42 12.69 12.08
CA VAL A 124 0.63 14.14 12.13
C VAL A 124 1.86 14.42 12.99
N LEU A 125 2.79 15.22 12.50
CA LEU A 125 4.00 15.59 13.25
C LEU A 125 3.64 16.32 14.53
N ASP A 126 4.29 15.94 15.63
CA ASP A 126 4.11 16.58 16.93
C ASP A 126 4.77 17.99 16.95
N ASP A 127 5.89 18.14 16.26
CA ASP A 127 6.59 19.40 16.07
C ASP A 127 6.63 19.79 14.59
N GLN A 128 5.75 20.73 14.22
CA GLN A 128 5.61 21.25 12.86
C GLN A 128 6.71 22.26 12.47
N ALA A 129 7.41 22.84 13.46
CA ALA A 129 8.39 23.90 13.23
C ALA A 129 9.81 23.39 13.00
N ASN A 130 10.16 22.24 13.59
CA ASN A 130 11.54 21.73 13.61
C ASN A 130 11.72 20.50 12.72
N ILE A 131 11.45 20.64 11.42
CA ILE A 131 11.61 19.57 10.45
C ILE A 131 13.06 19.51 9.99
N LYS A 132 13.81 18.48 10.41
CA LYS A 132 15.24 18.34 10.10
C LYS A 132 15.50 17.96 8.64
N LYS A 133 14.58 17.25 8.01
CA LYS A 133 14.73 16.81 6.62
C LYS A 133 13.37 16.70 5.94
N TYR A 134 13.25 17.37 4.81
CA TYR A 134 12.00 17.50 4.07
C TYR A 134 12.08 16.69 2.76
N VAL A 135 11.75 15.40 2.82
CA VAL A 135 11.69 14.53 1.65
C VAL A 135 10.25 14.13 1.44
N THR A 136 9.63 14.66 0.42
CA THR A 136 8.20 14.46 0.09
C THR A 136 8.03 13.53 -1.10
N PRO A 137 6.95 12.74 -1.18
CA PRO A 137 6.61 11.97 -2.37
C PRO A 137 6.18 12.91 -3.51
N GLU A 138 6.77 12.75 -4.69
CA GLU A 138 6.45 13.50 -5.90
C GLU A 138 6.03 12.55 -7.01
N LYS A 139 5.22 13.03 -7.93
CA LYS A 139 4.75 12.25 -9.08
C LYS A 139 5.92 11.65 -9.87
N GLY A 140 5.84 10.35 -10.12
CA GLY A 140 6.88 9.58 -10.80
C GLY A 140 7.96 9.01 -9.89
N ASP A 141 7.93 9.29 -8.60
CA ASP A 141 8.82 8.64 -7.64
C ASP A 141 8.43 7.19 -7.40
N LEU A 142 9.42 6.37 -7.06
CA LEU A 142 9.22 5.07 -6.43
C LEU A 142 9.57 5.18 -4.96
N ILE A 143 8.63 4.86 -4.09
CA ILE A 143 8.92 4.74 -2.65
C ILE A 143 9.23 3.29 -2.34
N PHE A 144 10.35 3.07 -1.64
CA PHE A 144 10.87 1.75 -1.28
C PHE A 144 10.97 1.61 0.23
N SER A 145 10.44 0.53 0.77
CA SER A 145 10.53 0.17 2.20
C SER A 145 11.83 -0.59 2.47
N ARG A 146 12.83 0.09 3.04
CA ARG A 146 14.12 -0.56 3.38
C ARG A 146 14.05 -1.42 4.63
N ALA A 147 13.07 -1.21 5.50
CA ALA A 147 12.95 -1.86 6.79
C ALA A 147 11.52 -2.30 7.05
N ASN A 148 11.31 -3.61 7.24
CA ASN A 148 10.01 -4.22 7.49
C ASN A 148 10.16 -5.68 7.96
N THR A 149 9.04 -6.41 8.11
CA THR A 149 9.08 -7.87 8.25
C THR A 149 9.75 -8.51 7.03
N ARG A 150 10.13 -9.78 7.16
CA ARG A 150 10.83 -10.52 6.09
C ARG A 150 10.04 -10.51 4.77
N GLU A 151 8.73 -10.65 4.84
CA GLU A 151 7.83 -10.70 3.69
C GLU A 151 7.60 -9.31 3.07
N MET A 152 7.79 -8.24 3.84
CA MET A 152 7.45 -6.88 3.45
C MET A 152 8.66 -5.98 3.16
N VAL A 153 9.89 -6.39 3.56
CA VAL A 153 11.10 -5.64 3.23
C VAL A 153 11.25 -5.54 1.70
N GLY A 154 11.55 -4.36 1.18
CA GLY A 154 11.59 -4.08 -0.25
C GLY A 154 10.19 -3.83 -0.87
N ALA A 155 9.13 -3.65 -0.09
CA ALA A 155 7.84 -3.21 -0.63
C ALA A 155 7.98 -1.86 -1.34
N THR A 156 7.28 -1.69 -2.47
CA THR A 156 7.39 -0.50 -3.31
C THR A 156 6.01 0.02 -3.72
N ALA A 157 5.93 1.35 -3.90
CA ALA A 157 4.78 1.99 -4.52
C ALA A 157 5.24 3.12 -5.45
N VAL A 158 4.57 3.29 -6.59
CA VAL A 158 4.77 4.43 -7.49
C VAL A 158 3.87 5.57 -7.05
N ILE A 159 4.39 6.78 -7.04
CA ILE A 159 3.66 7.99 -6.68
C ILE A 159 3.02 8.57 -7.94
N MET A 160 1.70 8.80 -7.88
CA MET A 160 0.89 9.23 -9.02
C MET A 160 0.63 10.74 -9.05
N GLU A 161 0.79 11.43 -7.92
CA GLU A 161 0.62 12.88 -7.75
C GLU A 161 1.57 13.41 -6.67
N ASP A 162 1.68 14.73 -6.52
CA ASP A 162 2.58 15.33 -5.54
C ASP A 162 1.92 15.42 -4.16
N TYR A 163 2.68 15.12 -3.10
CA TYR A 163 2.23 15.18 -1.71
C TYR A 163 3.13 16.09 -0.87
N PRO A 164 3.06 17.43 -1.04
CA PRO A 164 4.00 18.36 -0.41
C PRO A 164 3.89 18.41 1.12
N LEU A 165 2.79 17.98 1.71
CA LEU A 165 2.58 17.95 3.17
C LEU A 165 2.78 16.57 3.80
N LEU A 166 3.34 15.61 3.04
CA LEU A 166 3.72 14.30 3.56
C LEU A 166 5.24 14.16 3.46
N ILE A 167 5.89 13.78 4.56
CA ILE A 167 7.33 13.49 4.57
C ILE A 167 7.59 12.00 4.78
N LEU A 168 8.70 11.51 4.22
CA LEU A 168 9.12 10.13 4.38
C LEU A 168 9.84 9.94 5.72
N PRO A 169 9.60 8.81 6.42
CA PRO A 169 10.45 8.38 7.52
C PRO A 169 11.78 7.81 7.00
N ASP A 170 12.74 7.59 7.88
CA ASP A 170 14.04 6.99 7.57
C ASP A 170 13.94 5.56 6.97
N LYS A 171 12.84 4.88 7.23
CA LYS A 171 12.56 3.51 6.73
C LYS A 171 12.01 3.47 5.31
N LEU A 172 11.68 4.62 4.73
CA LEU A 172 11.24 4.76 3.35
C LEU A 172 12.26 5.57 2.55
N TRP A 173 12.60 5.06 1.36
CA TRP A 173 13.46 5.77 0.41
C TRP A 173 12.64 6.30 -0.74
N LYS A 174 12.92 7.54 -1.13
CA LYS A 174 12.48 8.17 -2.36
C LYS A 174 13.48 7.84 -3.45
N ILE A 175 13.04 7.18 -4.50
CA ILE A 175 13.87 6.76 -5.62
C ILE A 175 13.38 7.43 -6.90
N LYS A 176 14.31 8.11 -7.59
CA LYS A 176 14.12 8.59 -8.96
C LYS A 176 15.04 7.82 -9.89
N PHE A 177 14.52 7.34 -10.99
CA PHE A 177 15.29 6.66 -12.03
C PHE A 177 15.69 7.61 -13.14
N LYS A 178 16.73 7.24 -13.90
CA LYS A 178 17.10 7.87 -15.17
C LYS A 178 16.02 7.61 -16.23
N SER A 179 16.00 8.41 -17.28
CA SER A 179 15.03 8.28 -18.39
C SER A 179 15.15 6.97 -19.19
N SER A 180 16.26 6.24 -19.02
CA SER A 180 16.46 4.92 -19.63
C SER A 180 15.62 3.80 -19.02
N VAL A 181 14.96 4.06 -17.90
CA VAL A 181 14.08 3.07 -17.23
C VAL A 181 12.76 3.68 -16.79
N ASN A 182 11.69 2.94 -17.01
CA ASN A 182 10.34 3.33 -16.60
C ASN A 182 10.07 2.92 -15.15
N VAL A 183 9.50 3.81 -14.36
CA VAL A 183 9.22 3.58 -12.93
C VAL A 183 8.26 2.41 -12.69
N PHE A 184 7.26 2.20 -13.57
CA PHE A 184 6.33 1.06 -13.45
C PHE A 184 7.04 -0.25 -13.72
N TYR A 185 7.90 -0.32 -14.75
CA TYR A 185 8.73 -1.49 -15.00
C TYR A 185 9.60 -1.80 -13.78
N MET A 186 10.32 -0.81 -13.26
CA MET A 186 11.17 -0.96 -12.07
C MET A 186 10.41 -1.41 -10.84
N LYS A 187 9.19 -0.91 -10.63
CA LYS A 187 8.32 -1.39 -9.54
C LYS A 187 8.11 -2.90 -9.62
N TYR A 188 7.81 -3.44 -10.80
CA TYR A 188 7.54 -4.88 -10.94
C TYR A 188 8.80 -5.71 -10.91
N VAL A 189 9.93 -5.23 -11.44
CA VAL A 189 11.25 -5.85 -11.26
C VAL A 189 11.58 -5.97 -9.79
N LEU A 190 11.53 -4.87 -9.02
CA LEU A 190 11.86 -4.85 -7.58
C LEU A 190 10.85 -5.61 -6.72
N SER A 191 9.62 -5.80 -7.21
CA SER A 191 8.57 -6.58 -6.54
C SER A 191 8.58 -8.06 -6.94
N SER A 192 9.40 -8.49 -7.89
CA SER A 192 9.51 -9.89 -8.29
C SER A 192 9.99 -10.75 -7.12
N LYS A 193 9.56 -12.01 -7.08
CA LYS A 193 9.91 -12.93 -5.99
C LYS A 193 11.43 -13.13 -5.86
N SER A 194 12.13 -13.21 -6.99
CA SER A 194 13.58 -13.38 -7.03
C SER A 194 14.30 -12.19 -6.39
N ILE A 195 14.00 -10.95 -6.78
CA ILE A 195 14.61 -9.75 -6.22
C ILE A 195 14.20 -9.53 -4.75
N ARG A 196 12.96 -9.83 -4.39
CA ARG A 196 12.50 -9.77 -2.98
C ARG A 196 13.28 -10.74 -2.10
N ASN A 197 13.59 -11.93 -2.58
CA ASN A 197 14.44 -12.89 -1.89
C ASN A 197 15.88 -12.35 -1.70
N GLU A 198 16.42 -11.65 -2.69
CA GLU A 198 17.74 -10.99 -2.55
C GLU A 198 17.71 -9.91 -1.47
N PHE A 199 16.66 -9.09 -1.41
CA PHE A 199 16.49 -8.12 -0.31
C PHE A 199 16.43 -8.80 1.05
N SER A 200 15.66 -9.88 1.18
CA SER A 200 15.54 -10.64 2.42
C SER A 200 16.87 -11.29 2.83
N ALA A 201 17.61 -11.88 1.88
CA ALA A 201 18.91 -12.49 2.13
C ALA A 201 19.99 -11.44 2.45
N ALA A 202 19.92 -10.27 1.83
CA ALA A 202 20.84 -9.16 2.04
C ALA A 202 20.53 -8.33 3.29
N SER A 203 19.40 -8.57 3.95
CA SER A 203 18.99 -7.80 5.12
C SER A 203 19.70 -8.29 6.38
N THR A 204 19.99 -7.35 7.28
CA THR A 204 20.51 -7.62 8.61
C THR A 204 19.41 -7.43 9.65
N GLY A 205 19.22 -8.40 10.53
CA GLY A 205 18.23 -8.30 11.62
C GLY A 205 18.56 -9.34 12.69
N THR A 206 18.72 -8.89 13.92
CA THR A 206 19.12 -9.76 15.06
C THR A 206 17.94 -10.28 15.86
N SER A 207 16.72 -9.80 15.63
CA SER A 207 15.55 -10.09 16.49
C SER A 207 14.36 -10.74 15.79
N GLY A 208 14.52 -11.29 14.59
CA GLY A 208 13.44 -12.00 13.89
C GLY A 208 12.24 -11.14 13.43
N SER A 209 12.09 -9.92 13.94
CA SER A 209 10.91 -9.07 13.70
C SER A 209 11.12 -7.95 12.68
N MET A 210 12.38 -7.53 12.43
CA MET A 210 12.66 -6.44 11.49
C MET A 210 13.91 -6.72 10.65
N TYR A 211 13.72 -6.74 9.34
CA TYR A 211 14.75 -6.91 8.33
C TYR A 211 15.06 -5.55 7.70
N ASN A 212 16.37 -5.22 7.56
CA ASN A 212 16.83 -3.94 7.03
C ASN A 212 17.78 -4.17 5.86
N VAL A 213 17.49 -3.55 4.73
CA VAL A 213 18.39 -3.50 3.57
C VAL A 213 19.21 -2.21 3.65
N SER A 214 20.55 -2.32 3.54
CA SER A 214 21.39 -1.14 3.40
C SER A 214 21.32 -0.56 1.99
N MET A 215 21.57 0.74 1.86
CA MET A 215 21.53 1.41 0.55
C MET A 215 22.59 0.85 -0.41
N ASP A 216 23.78 0.46 0.11
CA ASP A 216 24.84 -0.12 -0.72
C ASP A 216 24.46 -1.50 -1.25
N LYS A 217 23.84 -2.33 -0.42
CA LYS A 217 23.31 -3.63 -0.86
C LYS A 217 22.21 -3.47 -1.90
N PHE A 218 21.26 -2.55 -1.69
CA PHE A 218 20.25 -2.22 -2.69
C PHE A 218 20.86 -1.79 -4.01
N LYS A 219 21.83 -0.87 -3.97
CA LYS A 219 22.52 -0.34 -5.14
C LYS A 219 23.38 -1.37 -5.88
N SER A 220 23.85 -2.42 -5.20
CA SER A 220 24.69 -3.48 -5.77
C SER A 220 23.92 -4.62 -6.44
N ILE A 221 22.59 -4.65 -6.31
CA ILE A 221 21.77 -5.68 -6.96
C ILE A 221 21.82 -5.51 -8.46
N LYS A 222 21.94 -6.63 -9.16
CA LYS A 222 21.96 -6.73 -10.63
C LYS A 222 20.56 -7.07 -11.12
N ILE A 223 20.11 -6.34 -12.10
CA ILE A 223 18.79 -6.56 -12.72
C ILE A 223 18.87 -6.50 -14.26
N PRO A 224 18.13 -7.32 -14.98
CA PRO A 224 17.98 -7.17 -16.42
C PRO A 224 17.13 -5.93 -16.73
N VAL A 225 17.45 -5.23 -17.80
CA VAL A 225 16.71 -4.03 -18.25
C VAL A 225 16.25 -4.23 -19.68
N ALA A 226 14.96 -4.38 -19.85
CA ALA A 226 14.34 -4.49 -21.18
C ALA A 226 14.45 -3.17 -21.98
N PRO A 227 14.31 -3.18 -23.30
CA PRO A 227 14.22 -1.97 -24.12
C PRO A 227 13.13 -1.01 -23.61
N ILE A 228 13.39 0.30 -23.67
CA ILE A 228 12.50 1.33 -23.08
C ILE A 228 11.11 1.33 -23.73
N GLU A 229 11.01 0.93 -24.99
CA GLU A 229 9.76 0.81 -25.73
C GLU A 229 8.86 -0.25 -25.12
N LEU A 230 9.40 -1.42 -24.77
CA LEU A 230 8.66 -2.49 -24.10
C LEU A 230 8.28 -2.10 -22.68
N GLN A 231 9.18 -1.43 -21.95
CA GLN A 231 8.88 -0.89 -20.61
C GLN A 231 7.72 0.12 -20.67
N THR A 232 7.67 0.95 -21.72
CA THR A 232 6.61 1.96 -21.91
C THR A 232 5.27 1.28 -22.24
N GLN A 233 5.26 0.29 -23.12
CA GLN A 233 4.06 -0.51 -23.42
C GLN A 233 3.49 -1.15 -22.15
N PHE A 234 4.36 -1.72 -21.31
CA PHE A 234 3.94 -2.28 -20.02
C PHE A 234 3.39 -1.20 -19.09
N ALA A 235 4.03 -0.04 -19.00
CA ALA A 235 3.58 1.07 -18.17
C ALA A 235 2.19 1.58 -18.60
N ASP A 236 1.91 1.64 -19.90
CA ASP A 236 0.59 2.02 -20.42
C ASP A 236 -0.47 1.00 -20.05
N PHE A 237 -0.14 -0.29 -20.15
CA PHE A 237 -1.02 -1.35 -19.67
C PHE A 237 -1.33 -1.22 -18.17
N VAL A 238 -0.30 -1.00 -17.32
CA VAL A 238 -0.48 -0.78 -15.88
C VAL A 238 -1.40 0.40 -15.62
N ARG A 239 -1.19 1.54 -16.29
CA ARG A 239 -2.03 2.74 -16.13
C ARG A 239 -3.49 2.47 -16.51
N ALA A 240 -3.73 1.70 -17.58
CA ALA A 240 -5.08 1.33 -18.00
C ALA A 240 -5.78 0.45 -16.94
N VAL A 241 -5.07 -0.52 -16.38
CA VAL A 241 -5.61 -1.38 -15.32
C VAL A 241 -5.82 -0.59 -14.01
N ASP A 242 -4.90 0.33 -13.66
CA ASP A 242 -5.03 1.15 -12.44
C ASP A 242 -6.24 2.10 -12.52
N LYS A 243 -6.59 2.64 -13.70
CA LYS A 243 -7.88 3.36 -13.88
C LYS A 243 -9.07 2.49 -13.50
N SER A 244 -9.08 1.22 -13.93
CA SER A 244 -10.14 0.27 -13.56
C SER A 244 -10.18 -0.03 -12.06
N LYS A 245 -9.01 -0.08 -11.40
CA LYS A 245 -8.92 -0.24 -9.94
C LYS A 245 -9.51 0.95 -9.21
N VAL A 246 -9.21 2.19 -9.63
CA VAL A 246 -9.75 3.42 -9.02
C VAL A 246 -11.27 3.40 -9.05
N ILE A 247 -11.88 3.09 -10.20
CA ILE A 247 -13.33 2.96 -10.32
C ILE A 247 -13.88 1.89 -9.36
N THR A 248 -13.24 0.74 -9.30
CA THR A 248 -13.62 -0.38 -8.43
C THR A 248 -13.54 0.00 -6.95
N ILE A 249 -12.45 0.66 -6.52
CA ILE A 249 -12.25 1.14 -5.14
C ILE A 249 -13.30 2.19 -4.76
N THR A 250 -13.57 3.14 -5.65
CA THR A 250 -14.58 4.18 -5.41
C THR A 250 -15.97 3.56 -5.23
N THR A 251 -16.32 2.57 -6.06
CA THR A 251 -17.59 1.83 -5.94
C THR A 251 -17.66 1.06 -4.62
N LEU A 252 -16.57 0.39 -4.23
CA LEU A 252 -16.48 -0.32 -2.94
C LEU A 252 -16.71 0.63 -1.75
N LYS A 253 -16.06 1.80 -1.75
CA LYS A 253 -16.23 2.80 -0.69
C LYS A 253 -17.70 3.24 -0.58
N LYS A 254 -18.35 3.56 -1.71
CA LYS A 254 -19.77 3.94 -1.74
C LYS A 254 -20.69 2.82 -1.22
N LEU A 255 -20.50 1.59 -1.68
CA LEU A 255 -21.30 0.44 -1.24
C LEU A 255 -21.10 0.12 0.25
N THR A 256 -19.87 0.22 0.75
CA THR A 256 -19.57 0.05 2.19
C THR A 256 -20.27 1.12 3.01
N PHE A 257 -20.27 2.36 2.56
CA PHE A 257 -20.96 3.46 3.21
C PHE A 257 -22.48 3.21 3.26
N ILE A 258 -23.09 2.81 2.14
CA ILE A 258 -24.53 2.45 2.07
C ILE A 258 -24.84 1.31 3.03
N ARG A 259 -24.02 0.24 3.04
CA ARG A 259 -24.19 -0.89 3.98
C ARG A 259 -24.19 -0.41 5.43
N ASN A 260 -23.26 0.48 5.78
CA ASN A 260 -23.15 1.00 7.15
C ASN A 260 -24.35 1.89 7.53
N ILE A 261 -24.89 2.68 6.59
CA ILE A 261 -26.15 3.43 6.80
C ILE A 261 -27.30 2.46 7.04
N CYS A 262 -27.48 1.45 6.19
CA CYS A 262 -28.53 0.45 6.38
C CYS A 262 -28.41 -0.26 7.73
N TYR A 263 -27.19 -0.58 8.14
CA TYR A 263 -26.92 -1.20 9.45
C TYR A 263 -27.20 -0.26 10.63
N ASN A 264 -26.88 1.02 10.52
CA ASN A 264 -27.14 2.00 11.59
C ASN A 264 -28.61 2.39 11.66
N ASN A 265 -29.27 2.60 10.53
CA ASN A 265 -30.70 2.90 10.50
C ASN A 265 -31.57 1.70 10.95
N SER A 266 -31.05 0.47 10.90
CA SER A 266 -31.74 -0.68 11.52
C SER A 266 -31.65 -0.70 13.04
N LYS A 267 -30.92 0.25 13.67
CA LYS A 267 -30.90 0.43 15.14
C LYS A 267 -31.94 1.43 15.63
N ASP A 268 -32.55 2.19 14.72
CA ASP A 268 -33.57 3.22 15.05
C ASP A 268 -35.03 2.70 14.85
N PHE A 269 -35.18 1.38 14.61
CA PHE A 269 -36.49 0.72 14.49
C PHE A 269 -36.74 -0.26 15.65
#